data_0fb2639150c4314180d0d84b97b81fae
#
_entry.id   0fb2639150c4314180d0d84b97b81fae
#
_cell.length_a   1.000
_cell.length_b   1.000
_cell.length_c   1.000
_cell.angle_alpha   90.00
_cell.angle_beta   90.00
_cell.angle_gamma   90.00
#
_symmetry.space_group_name_H-M   'P 1'
#
loop_
_entity.id
_entity.type
_entity.pdbx_description
1 polymer ?
#
loop_
_entity_poly.entity_id
_entity_poly.type
_entity_poly.pdbx_seq_one_letter_code
_entity_poly.pdbx_strand_id
1 'polypeptide(L)'
;MEDMLLYDRLQFAFTITFHYIFPQLTMGLSLLIVYFKWKYLRTKIEKYNKAAIFWMKIFAVNFTMGVVTGIPMEFQFGTNWAKFSELTGGIIGQTLAMEGTFSFFLESSFIILFIFGEKLLGHKLHFLAGFLVFLGSWLSGWFIIATNAWMQNPVGFEILENGRYVLDNFWELFSNPWLIFAFLHNQMASLITSSFVVASVGALYILLKKDIEYGKLFLKTGVVFGLFASILVIFPTGDWNAKKMHDYHPASFAAMEGLFKTENNAELVILGQPNMDEQTLDNKIAIPGFLSFLTYHRFDDNIKGMDAFPKEELPTNVPMLYYSYHIMVGLGTVFIAVMLLAFYYLYRNNLFDKKGLLWVIMLLAPFAYIANLLGWYVAELGRQP
;
A
#
# COMPACT_ATOMS: atom_id res chain seq x y z
N MET A 1 32.82 4.60 11.00
CA MET A 1 32.17 3.86 9.91
C MET A 1 30.73 3.49 10.26
N GLU A 2 30.47 2.94 11.45
CA GLU A 2 29.11 2.56 11.89
C GLU A 2 28.13 3.73 11.90
N ASP A 3 28.56 4.89 12.42
CA ASP A 3 27.72 6.10 12.44
C ASP A 3 27.36 6.59 11.02
N MET A 4 28.29 6.51 10.06
CA MET A 4 28.02 6.90 8.67
C MET A 4 26.97 5.98 8.05
N LEU A 5 27.08 4.67 8.28
CA LEU A 5 26.09 3.71 7.76
C LEU A 5 24.69 3.95 8.37
N LEU A 6 24.62 4.32 9.66
CA LEU A 6 23.38 4.69 10.31
C LEU A 6 22.74 5.93 9.65
N TYR A 7 23.54 6.99 9.42
CA TYR A 7 23.03 8.20 8.77
C TYR A 7 22.56 7.95 7.34
N ASP A 8 23.27 7.15 6.56
CA ASP A 8 22.85 6.76 5.20
C ASP A 8 21.52 6.00 5.22
N ARG A 9 21.36 5.05 6.13
CA ARG A 9 20.11 4.31 6.32
C ARG A 9 18.96 5.22 6.73
N LEU A 10 19.18 6.13 7.68
CA LEU A 10 18.17 7.09 8.14
C LEU A 10 17.76 8.07 7.02
N GLN A 11 18.73 8.54 6.24
CA GLN A 11 18.47 9.42 5.10
C GLN A 11 17.58 8.72 4.06
N PHE A 12 17.91 7.49 3.69
CA PHE A 12 17.09 6.72 2.76
C PHE A 12 15.70 6.42 3.34
N ALA A 13 15.63 5.97 4.60
CA ALA A 13 14.36 5.70 5.28
C ALA A 13 13.45 6.93 5.31
N PHE A 14 14.00 8.11 5.58
CA PHE A 14 13.25 9.36 5.54
C PHE A 14 12.76 9.68 4.12
N THR A 15 13.63 9.59 3.13
CA THR A 15 13.30 9.92 1.74
C THR A 15 12.18 9.02 1.21
N ILE A 16 12.29 7.72 1.38
CA ILE A 16 11.29 6.77 0.89
C ILE A 16 9.96 6.89 1.67
N THR A 17 10.01 7.08 2.99
CA THR A 17 8.82 7.28 3.82
C THR A 17 8.04 8.53 3.36
N PHE A 18 8.76 9.62 3.09
CA PHE A 18 8.13 10.85 2.60
C PHE A 18 7.62 10.71 1.16
N HIS A 19 8.41 10.12 0.26
CA HIS A 19 7.99 9.88 -1.13
C HIS A 19 6.75 9.01 -1.20
N TYR A 20 6.69 7.94 -0.40
CA TYR A 20 5.61 6.94 -0.48
C TYR A 20 4.21 7.50 -0.17
N ILE A 21 4.12 8.64 0.51
CA ILE A 21 2.84 9.33 0.78
C ILE A 21 2.13 9.70 -0.54
N PHE A 22 2.86 10.09 -1.58
CA PHE A 22 2.27 10.58 -2.82
C PHE A 22 1.73 9.47 -3.72
N PRO A 23 2.47 8.40 -4.04
CA PRO A 23 1.96 7.25 -4.79
C PRO A 23 0.73 6.60 -4.15
N GLN A 24 0.66 6.54 -2.84
CA GLN A 24 -0.49 6.01 -2.10
C GLN A 24 -1.80 6.70 -2.49
N LEU A 25 -1.77 8.01 -2.65
CA LEU A 25 -2.97 8.74 -3.06
C LEU A 25 -3.21 8.61 -4.57
N THR A 26 -2.18 8.74 -5.41
CA THR A 26 -2.36 8.75 -6.88
C THR A 26 -2.93 7.44 -7.39
N MET A 27 -2.40 6.29 -6.98
CA MET A 27 -2.87 4.98 -7.45
C MET A 27 -4.36 4.76 -7.16
N GLY A 28 -4.82 5.04 -5.94
CA GLY A 28 -6.22 4.86 -5.60
C GLY A 28 -7.13 5.96 -6.18
N LEU A 29 -6.67 7.22 -6.19
CA LEU A 29 -7.46 8.35 -6.67
C LEU A 29 -7.69 8.29 -8.18
N SER A 30 -6.73 7.77 -8.96
CA SER A 30 -6.88 7.58 -10.41
C SER A 30 -8.09 6.70 -10.74
N LEU A 31 -8.33 5.62 -10.00
CA LEU A 31 -9.50 4.76 -10.16
C LEU A 31 -10.81 5.50 -9.87
N LEU A 32 -10.84 6.31 -8.80
CA LEU A 32 -12.04 7.10 -8.46
C LEU A 32 -12.34 8.16 -9.52
N ILE A 33 -11.33 8.77 -10.11
CA ILE A 33 -11.47 9.73 -11.22
C ILE A 33 -12.09 9.04 -12.44
N VAL A 34 -11.57 7.87 -12.82
CA VAL A 34 -12.13 7.05 -13.90
C VAL A 34 -13.59 6.69 -13.61
N TYR A 35 -13.92 6.30 -12.37
CA TYR A 35 -15.29 6.02 -11.95
C TYR A 35 -16.20 7.25 -12.15
N PHE A 36 -15.82 8.44 -11.71
CA PHE A 36 -16.62 9.65 -11.91
C PHE A 36 -16.82 9.96 -13.40
N LYS A 37 -15.77 9.84 -14.20
CA LYS A 37 -15.85 10.08 -15.65
C LYS A 37 -16.71 9.04 -16.37
N TRP A 38 -16.61 7.78 -15.97
CA TRP A 38 -17.48 6.70 -16.47
C TRP A 38 -18.96 6.97 -16.12
N LYS A 39 -19.25 7.38 -14.89
CA LYS A 39 -20.61 7.77 -14.47
C LYS A 39 -21.13 8.91 -15.33
N TYR A 40 -20.32 9.91 -15.62
CA TYR A 40 -20.72 11.00 -16.54
C TYR A 40 -21.05 10.48 -17.93
N LEU A 41 -20.24 9.62 -18.50
CA LEU A 41 -20.52 9.03 -19.83
C LEU A 41 -21.84 8.28 -19.89
N ARG A 42 -22.18 7.57 -18.80
CA ARG A 42 -23.41 6.77 -18.70
C ARG A 42 -24.67 7.60 -18.41
N THR A 43 -24.54 8.58 -17.52
CA THR A 43 -25.71 9.32 -17.01
C THR A 43 -25.90 10.70 -17.65
N LYS A 44 -24.86 11.24 -18.27
CA LYS A 44 -24.78 12.64 -18.76
C LYS A 44 -25.01 13.70 -17.69
N ILE A 45 -24.92 13.33 -16.41
CA ILE A 45 -25.10 14.26 -15.29
C ILE A 45 -23.78 15.00 -15.06
N GLU A 46 -23.75 16.29 -15.31
CA GLU A 46 -22.54 17.14 -15.34
C GLU A 46 -21.76 17.15 -14.02
N LYS A 47 -22.42 16.95 -12.88
CA LYS A 47 -21.73 16.90 -11.58
C LYS A 47 -20.66 15.83 -11.50
N TYR A 48 -20.82 14.69 -12.18
CA TYR A 48 -19.79 13.64 -12.22
C TYR A 48 -18.56 14.09 -13.02
N ASN A 49 -18.77 14.81 -14.12
CA ASN A 49 -17.69 15.39 -14.90
C ASN A 49 -16.88 16.40 -14.10
N LYS A 50 -17.58 17.34 -13.44
CA LYS A 50 -16.94 18.34 -12.57
C LYS A 50 -16.22 17.70 -11.39
N ALA A 51 -16.76 16.62 -10.80
CA ALA A 51 -16.11 15.84 -9.76
C ALA A 51 -14.80 15.18 -10.28
N ALA A 52 -14.82 14.57 -11.47
CA ALA A 52 -13.62 13.99 -12.07
C ALA A 52 -12.52 15.04 -12.29
N ILE A 53 -12.88 16.22 -12.83
CA ILE A 53 -11.92 17.31 -13.06
C ILE A 53 -11.39 17.89 -11.74
N PHE A 54 -12.24 18.03 -10.73
CA PHE A 54 -11.84 18.49 -9.39
C PHE A 54 -10.76 17.55 -8.82
N TRP A 55 -11.03 16.26 -8.80
CA TRP A 55 -10.09 15.26 -8.26
C TRP A 55 -8.85 15.08 -9.14
N MET A 56 -8.95 15.28 -10.46
CA MET A 56 -7.77 15.26 -11.33
C MET A 56 -6.81 16.43 -11.04
N LYS A 57 -7.32 17.59 -10.67
CA LYS A 57 -6.45 18.71 -10.27
C LYS A 57 -5.67 18.39 -8.98
N ILE A 58 -6.35 17.76 -8.01
CA ILE A 58 -5.69 17.30 -6.76
C ILE A 58 -4.67 16.20 -7.08
N PHE A 59 -5.05 15.26 -7.94
CA PHE A 59 -4.14 14.23 -8.45
C PHE A 59 -2.89 14.86 -9.08
N ALA A 60 -3.03 15.82 -9.97
CA ALA A 60 -1.91 16.47 -10.66
C ALA A 60 -0.94 17.15 -9.69
N VAL A 61 -1.44 17.84 -8.68
CA VAL A 61 -0.59 18.45 -7.64
C VAL A 61 0.14 17.37 -6.85
N ASN A 62 -0.57 16.33 -6.41
CA ASN A 62 0.02 15.21 -5.68
C ASN A 62 1.05 14.44 -6.52
N PHE A 63 0.75 14.20 -7.80
CA PHE A 63 1.66 13.58 -8.76
C PHE A 63 2.95 14.40 -8.93
N THR A 64 2.83 15.72 -9.09
CA THR A 64 4.00 16.61 -9.19
C THR A 64 4.89 16.51 -7.95
N MET A 65 4.29 16.47 -6.76
CA MET A 65 5.05 16.27 -5.51
C MET A 65 5.69 14.88 -5.45
N GLY A 66 5.00 13.85 -5.94
CA GLY A 66 5.57 12.51 -6.11
C GLY A 66 6.82 12.53 -6.99
N VAL A 67 6.77 13.19 -8.14
CA VAL A 67 7.93 13.33 -9.04
C VAL A 67 9.09 14.07 -8.35
N VAL A 68 8.80 15.21 -7.71
CA VAL A 68 9.83 16.02 -7.02
C VAL A 68 10.51 15.23 -5.91
N THR A 69 9.80 14.38 -5.20
CA THR A 69 10.35 13.57 -4.10
C THR A 69 10.99 12.26 -4.59
N GLY A 70 10.55 11.75 -5.75
CA GLY A 70 11.12 10.56 -6.38
C GLY A 70 12.52 10.78 -6.97
N ILE A 71 12.77 11.96 -7.55
CA ILE A 71 14.08 12.28 -8.13
C ILE A 71 15.23 12.12 -7.13
N PRO A 72 15.19 12.69 -5.89
CA PRO A 72 16.22 12.45 -4.88
C PRO A 72 16.37 10.97 -4.52
N MET A 73 15.28 10.21 -4.49
CA MET A 73 15.32 8.78 -4.21
C MET A 73 16.08 8.00 -5.29
N GLU A 74 15.86 8.31 -6.57
CA GLU A 74 16.63 7.71 -7.68
C GLU A 74 18.13 7.97 -7.56
N PHE A 75 18.53 9.18 -7.16
CA PHE A 75 19.94 9.48 -6.89
C PHE A 75 20.50 8.67 -5.72
N GLN A 76 19.69 8.34 -4.72
CA GLN A 76 20.13 7.55 -3.56
C GLN A 76 20.46 6.10 -3.91
N PHE A 77 19.93 5.54 -5.01
CA PHE A 77 20.39 4.25 -5.52
C PHE A 77 21.87 4.28 -5.94
N GLY A 78 22.36 5.41 -6.46
CA GLY A 78 23.77 5.59 -6.82
C GLY A 78 24.68 6.05 -5.68
N THR A 79 24.14 6.51 -4.55
CA THR A 79 24.89 7.02 -3.40
C THR A 79 24.75 6.10 -2.17
N ASN A 80 23.61 6.09 -1.52
CA ASN A 80 23.38 5.30 -0.31
C ASN A 80 23.37 3.78 -0.58
N TRP A 81 22.95 3.37 -1.79
CA TRP A 81 22.82 1.97 -2.21
C TRP A 81 23.78 1.59 -3.36
N ALA A 82 24.87 2.33 -3.52
CA ALA A 82 25.77 2.20 -4.67
C ALA A 82 26.25 0.76 -4.90
N LYS A 83 26.68 0.06 -3.83
CA LYS A 83 27.16 -1.32 -3.94
C LYS A 83 26.05 -2.30 -4.34
N PHE A 84 24.87 -2.15 -3.77
CA PHE A 84 23.70 -2.95 -4.14
C PHE A 84 23.32 -2.71 -5.60
N SER A 85 23.26 -1.45 -6.03
CA SER A 85 22.94 -1.07 -7.40
C SER A 85 24.01 -1.54 -8.40
N GLU A 86 25.29 -1.57 -8.00
CA GLU A 86 26.35 -2.16 -8.82
C GLU A 86 26.15 -3.65 -9.06
N LEU A 87 25.74 -4.39 -8.01
CA LEU A 87 25.56 -5.83 -8.09
C LEU A 87 24.25 -6.20 -8.81
N THR A 88 23.14 -5.51 -8.54
CA THR A 88 21.78 -5.89 -8.97
C THR A 88 21.19 -4.99 -10.05
N GLY A 89 21.92 -3.98 -10.50
CA GLY A 89 21.46 -3.00 -11.50
C GLY A 89 21.00 -3.62 -12.82
N GLY A 90 21.52 -4.79 -13.19
CA GLY A 90 21.06 -5.55 -14.34
C GLY A 90 19.62 -6.06 -14.25
N ILE A 91 19.04 -6.06 -13.05
CA ILE A 91 17.65 -6.47 -12.78
C ILE A 91 16.81 -5.27 -12.36
N ILE A 92 17.16 -4.63 -11.23
CA ILE A 92 16.36 -3.51 -10.70
C ILE A 92 16.34 -2.30 -11.65
N GLY A 93 17.43 -2.06 -12.36
CA GLY A 93 17.50 -1.00 -13.38
C GLY A 93 16.53 -1.21 -14.54
N GLN A 94 16.20 -2.46 -14.89
CA GLN A 94 15.24 -2.76 -15.96
C GLN A 94 13.82 -2.36 -15.53
N THR A 95 13.38 -2.73 -14.31
CA THR A 95 12.04 -2.40 -13.80
C THR A 95 11.87 -0.90 -13.59
N LEU A 96 12.89 -0.21 -13.05
CA LEU A 96 12.90 1.25 -12.90
C LEU A 96 12.87 1.97 -14.26
N ALA A 97 13.64 1.51 -15.25
CA ALA A 97 13.61 2.06 -16.60
C ALA A 97 12.23 1.87 -17.27
N MET A 98 11.56 0.73 -17.05
CA MET A 98 10.21 0.49 -17.56
C MET A 98 9.18 1.38 -16.87
N GLU A 99 9.30 1.60 -15.57
CA GLU A 99 8.46 2.56 -14.86
C GLU A 99 8.58 3.96 -15.45
N GLY A 100 9.80 4.47 -15.57
CA GLY A 100 10.06 5.79 -16.15
C GLY A 100 9.60 5.93 -17.60
N THR A 101 9.87 4.91 -18.43
CA THR A 101 9.58 4.96 -19.87
C THR A 101 8.09 4.77 -20.18
N PHE A 102 7.43 3.81 -19.53
CA PHE A 102 6.04 3.48 -19.87
C PHE A 102 5.05 4.16 -18.94
N SER A 103 5.20 4.00 -17.64
CA SER A 103 4.19 4.45 -16.67
C SER A 103 4.20 5.94 -16.49
N PHE A 104 5.35 6.51 -16.16
CA PHE A 104 5.50 7.96 -15.96
C PHE A 104 5.18 8.76 -17.24
N PHE A 105 5.58 8.25 -18.43
CA PHE A 105 5.23 8.88 -19.69
C PHE A 105 3.72 8.88 -19.95
N LEU A 106 3.02 7.77 -19.66
CA LEU A 106 1.57 7.72 -19.78
C LEU A 106 0.91 8.73 -18.81
N GLU A 107 1.29 8.72 -17.53
CA GLU A 107 0.71 9.64 -16.56
C GLU A 107 0.93 11.09 -16.94
N SER A 108 2.17 11.51 -17.15
CA SER A 108 2.53 12.90 -17.41
C SER A 108 1.89 13.45 -18.69
N SER A 109 1.83 12.65 -19.76
CA SER A 109 1.25 13.05 -21.03
C SER A 109 -0.28 13.19 -20.96
N PHE A 110 -0.95 12.25 -20.32
CA PHE A 110 -2.42 12.22 -20.31
C PHE A 110 -3.05 13.05 -19.19
N ILE A 111 -2.34 13.41 -18.11
CA ILE A 111 -2.82 14.37 -17.10
C ILE A 111 -3.17 15.70 -17.74
N ILE A 112 -2.28 16.26 -18.59
CA ILE A 112 -2.50 17.54 -19.26
C ILE A 112 -3.72 17.46 -20.19
N LEU A 113 -3.80 16.37 -20.98
CA LEU A 113 -4.95 16.14 -21.86
C LEU A 113 -6.26 15.97 -21.09
N PHE A 114 -6.24 15.39 -19.90
CA PHE A 114 -7.42 15.27 -19.08
C PHE A 114 -7.85 16.61 -18.47
N ILE A 115 -6.92 17.45 -18.01
CA ILE A 115 -7.27 18.73 -17.37
C ILE A 115 -7.77 19.75 -18.40
N PHE A 116 -7.14 19.83 -19.58
CA PHE A 116 -7.36 20.90 -20.55
C PHE A 116 -8.01 20.43 -21.86
N GLY A 117 -7.99 19.13 -22.14
CA GLY A 117 -8.35 18.59 -23.47
C GLY A 117 -9.83 18.27 -23.68
N GLU A 118 -10.72 18.46 -22.71
CA GLU A 118 -12.13 18.02 -22.83
C GLU A 118 -12.87 18.57 -24.05
N LYS A 119 -12.69 19.86 -24.34
CA LYS A 119 -13.31 20.52 -25.49
C LYS A 119 -12.77 20.03 -26.83
N LEU A 120 -11.48 19.67 -26.86
CA LEU A 120 -10.77 19.20 -28.05
C LEU A 120 -11.08 17.71 -28.34
N LEU A 121 -11.02 16.88 -27.32
CA LEU A 121 -11.13 15.43 -27.44
C LEU A 121 -12.58 14.93 -27.47
N GLY A 122 -13.52 15.71 -26.94
CA GLY A 122 -14.87 15.24 -26.68
C GLY A 122 -14.90 14.16 -25.56
N HIS A 123 -16.09 13.80 -25.11
CA HIS A 123 -16.28 13.03 -23.87
C HIS A 123 -15.66 11.63 -23.86
N LYS A 124 -15.64 10.92 -25.03
CA LYS A 124 -15.14 9.54 -25.10
C LYS A 124 -13.63 9.48 -25.04
N LEU A 125 -12.93 10.30 -25.84
CA LEU A 125 -11.46 10.36 -25.83
C LEU A 125 -10.95 10.98 -24.52
N HIS A 126 -11.70 11.93 -23.96
CA HIS A 126 -11.38 12.48 -22.66
C HIS A 126 -11.50 11.44 -21.52
N PHE A 127 -12.48 10.52 -21.60
CA PHE A 127 -12.53 9.36 -20.70
C PHE A 127 -11.31 8.45 -20.91
N LEU A 128 -10.92 8.17 -22.17
CA LEU A 128 -9.74 7.37 -22.47
C LEU A 128 -8.47 8.02 -21.90
N ALA A 129 -8.32 9.33 -21.98
CA ALA A 129 -7.20 10.04 -21.36
C ALA A 129 -7.14 9.79 -19.83
N GLY A 130 -8.27 9.90 -19.14
CA GLY A 130 -8.33 9.56 -17.71
C GLY A 130 -8.05 8.07 -17.40
N PHE A 131 -8.50 7.18 -18.27
CA PHE A 131 -8.21 5.74 -18.13
C PHE A 131 -6.70 5.45 -18.35
N LEU A 132 -6.05 6.14 -19.27
CA LEU A 132 -4.60 5.99 -19.50
C LEU A 132 -3.77 6.57 -18.34
N VAL A 133 -4.21 7.64 -17.67
CA VAL A 133 -3.61 8.09 -16.40
C VAL A 133 -3.72 7.00 -15.34
N PHE A 134 -4.91 6.41 -15.17
CA PHE A 134 -5.12 5.31 -14.23
C PHE A 134 -4.22 4.12 -14.57
N LEU A 135 -4.15 3.72 -15.84
CA LEU A 135 -3.31 2.61 -16.28
C LEU A 135 -1.83 2.90 -16.01
N GLY A 136 -1.35 4.11 -16.31
CA GLY A 136 0.01 4.54 -16.00
C GLY A 136 0.32 4.43 -14.50
N SER A 137 -0.56 4.98 -13.65
CA SER A 137 -0.41 4.94 -12.20
C SER A 137 -0.34 3.51 -11.63
N TRP A 138 -1.16 2.60 -12.15
CA TRP A 138 -1.15 1.21 -11.71
C TRP A 138 0.05 0.43 -12.26
N LEU A 139 0.48 0.72 -13.50
CA LEU A 139 1.71 0.14 -14.05
C LEU A 139 2.96 0.62 -13.31
N SER A 140 3.01 1.88 -12.87
CA SER A 140 4.09 2.37 -12.00
C SER A 140 4.17 1.52 -10.73
N GLY A 141 3.04 1.34 -10.04
CA GLY A 141 2.97 0.45 -8.87
C GLY A 141 3.40 -0.99 -9.19
N TRP A 142 3.04 -1.52 -10.38
CA TRP A 142 3.45 -2.86 -10.79
C TRP A 142 4.95 -3.00 -10.92
N PHE A 143 5.63 -2.08 -11.61
CA PHE A 143 7.08 -2.15 -11.82
C PHE A 143 7.89 -1.99 -10.54
N ILE A 144 7.48 -1.05 -9.66
CA ILE A 144 8.14 -0.86 -8.36
C ILE A 144 7.94 -2.09 -7.46
N ILE A 145 6.72 -2.64 -7.41
CA ILE A 145 6.47 -3.84 -6.60
C ILE A 145 7.14 -5.07 -7.20
N ALA A 146 7.34 -5.13 -8.53
CA ALA A 146 8.14 -6.19 -9.14
C ALA A 146 9.60 -6.14 -8.67
N THR A 147 10.19 -4.94 -8.57
CA THR A 147 11.50 -4.75 -7.97
C THR A 147 11.54 -5.24 -6.52
N ASN A 148 10.56 -4.80 -5.71
CA ASN A 148 10.46 -5.21 -4.31
C ASN A 148 10.24 -6.72 -4.16
N ALA A 149 9.37 -7.31 -4.97
CA ALA A 149 9.10 -8.75 -4.99
C ALA A 149 10.34 -9.57 -5.35
N TRP A 150 11.15 -9.07 -6.29
CA TRP A 150 12.43 -9.72 -6.61
C TRP A 150 13.40 -9.67 -5.43
N MET A 151 13.46 -8.56 -4.70
CA MET A 151 14.29 -8.48 -3.48
C MET A 151 13.78 -9.39 -2.35
N GLN A 152 12.50 -9.71 -2.31
CA GLN A 152 11.90 -10.64 -1.34
C GLN A 152 12.11 -12.10 -1.77
N ASN A 153 11.95 -12.40 -3.05
CA ASN A 153 12.07 -13.74 -3.62
C ASN A 153 12.77 -13.64 -4.99
N PRO A 154 14.12 -13.67 -5.04
CA PRO A 154 14.87 -13.53 -6.28
C PRO A 154 14.59 -14.68 -7.27
N VAL A 155 14.15 -14.35 -8.48
CA VAL A 155 13.88 -15.30 -9.58
C VAL A 155 14.30 -14.72 -10.93
N GLY A 156 14.51 -15.55 -11.94
CA GLY A 156 14.74 -15.13 -13.33
C GLY A 156 16.06 -14.38 -13.54
N PHE A 157 17.11 -14.75 -12.82
CA PHE A 157 18.42 -14.10 -12.90
C PHE A 157 19.56 -15.13 -12.99
N GLU A 158 20.68 -14.68 -13.52
CA GLU A 158 21.97 -15.38 -13.46
C GLU A 158 23.02 -14.48 -12.78
N ILE A 159 24.05 -15.12 -12.24
CA ILE A 159 25.20 -14.43 -11.64
C ILE A 159 26.38 -14.56 -12.60
N LEU A 160 26.87 -13.45 -13.10
CA LEU A 160 28.04 -13.42 -13.96
C LEU A 160 29.32 -13.70 -13.19
N GLU A 161 30.42 -14.04 -13.91
CA GLU A 161 31.74 -14.31 -13.31
C GLU A 161 32.25 -13.16 -12.42
N ASN A 162 31.86 -11.93 -12.67
CA ASN A 162 32.21 -10.75 -11.87
C ASN A 162 31.31 -10.54 -10.65
N GLY A 163 30.39 -11.48 -10.35
CA GLY A 163 29.46 -11.44 -9.23
C GLY A 163 28.23 -10.54 -9.42
N ARG A 164 28.03 -9.97 -10.63
CA ARG A 164 26.84 -9.13 -10.92
C ARG A 164 25.65 -10.01 -11.27
N TYR A 165 24.49 -9.59 -10.78
CA TYR A 165 23.20 -10.18 -11.09
C TYR A 165 22.62 -9.54 -12.35
N VAL A 166 22.24 -10.36 -13.32
CA VAL A 166 21.60 -9.91 -14.54
C VAL A 166 20.31 -10.67 -14.77
N LEU A 167 19.35 -10.01 -15.41
CA LEU A 167 18.08 -10.62 -15.74
C LEU A 167 18.27 -11.63 -16.88
N ASP A 168 17.97 -12.90 -16.60
CA ASP A 168 17.96 -13.98 -17.58
C ASP A 168 16.56 -14.17 -18.18
N ASN A 169 15.53 -14.14 -17.33
CA ASN A 169 14.16 -14.41 -17.77
C ASN A 169 13.17 -13.37 -17.26
N PHE A 170 12.72 -12.52 -18.19
CA PHE A 170 11.76 -11.46 -17.91
C PHE A 170 10.40 -11.98 -17.43
N TRP A 171 9.96 -13.12 -17.95
CA TRP A 171 8.66 -13.69 -17.59
C TRP A 171 8.68 -14.26 -16.16
N GLU A 172 9.80 -14.80 -15.70
CA GLU A 172 9.95 -15.26 -14.31
C GLU A 172 9.86 -14.09 -13.35
N LEU A 173 10.48 -12.94 -13.69
CA LEU A 173 10.37 -11.73 -12.88
C LEU A 173 8.91 -11.29 -12.69
N PHE A 174 8.13 -11.24 -13.78
CA PHE A 174 6.74 -10.81 -13.73
C PHE A 174 5.73 -11.89 -13.29
N SER A 175 6.11 -13.16 -13.31
CA SER A 175 5.35 -14.26 -12.73
C SER A 175 5.81 -14.64 -11.31
N ASN A 176 6.67 -13.82 -10.69
CA ASN A 176 7.09 -14.00 -9.31
C ASN A 176 5.87 -14.20 -8.41
N PRO A 177 5.80 -15.31 -7.65
CA PRO A 177 4.65 -15.59 -6.77
C PRO A 177 4.39 -14.51 -5.71
N TRP A 178 5.42 -13.74 -5.35
CA TRP A 178 5.29 -12.63 -4.40
C TRP A 178 4.62 -11.40 -5.02
N LEU A 179 4.93 -11.11 -6.30
CA LEU A 179 4.52 -9.88 -6.98
C LEU A 179 3.01 -9.66 -6.98
N ILE A 180 2.23 -10.63 -7.45
CA ILE A 180 0.78 -10.44 -7.64
C ILE A 180 0.07 -10.17 -6.31
N PHE A 181 0.46 -10.86 -5.23
CA PHE A 181 -0.18 -10.70 -3.93
C PHE A 181 0.20 -9.37 -3.29
N ALA A 182 1.49 -8.99 -3.34
CA ALA A 182 1.97 -7.70 -2.85
C ALA A 182 1.35 -6.53 -3.63
N PHE A 183 1.25 -6.66 -4.97
CA PHE A 183 0.61 -5.65 -5.82
C PHE A 183 -0.86 -5.47 -5.47
N LEU A 184 -1.63 -6.54 -5.40
CA LEU A 184 -3.06 -6.44 -5.10
C LEU A 184 -3.31 -5.86 -3.70
N HIS A 185 -2.51 -6.27 -2.71
CA HIS A 185 -2.59 -5.73 -1.35
C HIS A 185 -2.29 -4.22 -1.34
N ASN A 186 -1.21 -3.80 -1.99
CA ASN A 186 -0.83 -2.39 -2.10
C ASN A 186 -1.89 -1.55 -2.83
N GLN A 187 -2.50 -2.06 -3.91
CA GLN A 187 -3.55 -1.34 -4.63
C GLN A 187 -4.82 -1.17 -3.77
N MET A 188 -5.20 -2.19 -3.00
CA MET A 188 -6.33 -2.08 -2.08
C MET A 188 -6.03 -1.07 -0.96
N ALA A 189 -4.82 -1.07 -0.41
CA ALA A 189 -4.37 -0.12 0.58
C ALA A 189 -4.38 1.33 0.05
N SER A 190 -3.91 1.54 -1.19
CA SER A 190 -3.99 2.84 -1.89
C SER A 190 -5.44 3.29 -2.14
N LEU A 191 -6.32 2.35 -2.48
CA LEU A 191 -7.75 2.64 -2.65
C LEU A 191 -8.42 3.01 -1.32
N ILE A 192 -8.02 2.41 -0.19
CA ILE A 192 -8.45 2.85 1.16
C ILE A 192 -8.04 4.30 1.39
N THR A 193 -6.77 4.63 1.18
CA THR A 193 -6.26 5.99 1.39
C THR A 193 -7.05 7.01 0.58
N SER A 194 -7.20 6.80 -0.72
CA SER A 194 -7.95 7.71 -1.58
C SER A 194 -9.43 7.78 -1.23
N SER A 195 -10.03 6.66 -0.81
CA SER A 195 -11.43 6.59 -0.37
C SER A 195 -11.67 7.40 0.90
N PHE A 196 -10.77 7.30 1.89
CA PHE A 196 -10.85 8.12 3.11
C PHE A 196 -10.63 9.60 2.80
N VAL A 197 -9.68 9.94 1.92
CA VAL A 197 -9.46 11.34 1.49
C VAL A 197 -10.71 11.89 0.81
N VAL A 198 -11.29 11.16 -0.14
CA VAL A 198 -12.51 11.58 -0.86
C VAL A 198 -13.71 11.67 0.09
N ALA A 199 -13.89 10.69 0.98
CA ALA A 199 -14.96 10.72 1.99
C ALA A 199 -14.79 11.87 2.99
N SER A 200 -13.55 12.18 3.39
CA SER A 200 -13.22 13.26 4.32
C SER A 200 -13.55 14.64 3.73
N VAL A 201 -13.19 14.88 2.47
CA VAL A 201 -13.59 16.13 1.78
C VAL A 201 -15.10 16.20 1.67
N GLY A 202 -15.77 15.07 1.38
CA GLY A 202 -17.23 14.99 1.36
C GLY A 202 -17.86 15.31 2.72
N ALA A 203 -17.33 14.74 3.80
CA ALA A 203 -17.77 14.99 5.16
C ALA A 203 -17.56 16.46 5.57
N LEU A 204 -16.40 17.03 5.22
CA LEU A 204 -16.07 18.44 5.46
C LEU A 204 -17.08 19.37 4.81
N TYR A 205 -17.41 19.15 3.53
CA TYR A 205 -18.38 19.95 2.80
C TYR A 205 -19.77 19.94 3.46
N ILE A 206 -20.20 18.76 3.93
CA ILE A 206 -21.48 18.60 4.63
C ILE A 206 -21.45 19.34 5.99
N LEU A 207 -20.38 19.15 6.77
CA LEU A 207 -20.24 19.78 8.09
C LEU A 207 -20.17 21.32 8.00
N LEU A 208 -19.47 21.85 7.00
CA LEU A 208 -19.38 23.29 6.74
C LEU A 208 -20.60 23.85 6.01
N LYS A 209 -21.56 23.02 5.62
CA LYS A 209 -22.74 23.38 4.80
C LYS A 209 -22.38 24.12 3.49
N LYS A 210 -21.23 23.74 2.89
CA LYS A 210 -20.76 24.25 1.60
C LYS A 210 -20.83 23.13 0.56
N ASP A 211 -21.30 23.45 -0.66
CA ASP A 211 -21.36 22.48 -1.76
C ASP A 211 -21.89 21.09 -1.37
N ILE A 212 -23.00 21.06 -0.59
CA ILE A 212 -23.56 19.86 0.04
C ILE A 212 -23.81 18.75 -0.99
N GLU A 213 -24.16 19.08 -2.22
CA GLU A 213 -24.40 18.10 -3.28
C GLU A 213 -23.13 17.34 -3.65
N TYR A 214 -21.98 18.05 -3.77
CA TYR A 214 -20.67 17.40 -3.95
C TYR A 214 -20.21 16.69 -2.68
N GLY A 215 -20.49 17.29 -1.51
CA GLY A 215 -20.21 16.64 -0.22
C GLY A 215 -20.86 15.27 -0.13
N LYS A 216 -22.15 15.15 -0.46
CA LYS A 216 -22.87 13.87 -0.49
C LYS A 216 -22.32 12.92 -1.55
N LEU A 217 -21.95 13.43 -2.73
CA LEU A 217 -21.36 12.61 -3.79
C LEU A 217 -20.02 12.01 -3.36
N PHE A 218 -19.12 12.82 -2.83
CA PHE A 218 -17.79 12.39 -2.41
C PHE A 218 -17.86 11.44 -1.23
N LEU A 219 -18.63 11.77 -0.20
CA LEU A 219 -18.82 10.89 0.96
C LEU A 219 -19.38 9.52 0.54
N LYS A 220 -20.44 9.51 -0.28
CA LYS A 220 -21.01 8.25 -0.78
C LYS A 220 -19.99 7.44 -1.57
N THR A 221 -19.25 8.06 -2.46
CA THR A 221 -18.24 7.36 -3.28
C THR A 221 -17.12 6.81 -2.41
N GLY A 222 -16.56 7.63 -1.51
CA GLY A 222 -15.50 7.19 -0.62
C GLY A 222 -15.93 6.07 0.32
N VAL A 223 -17.15 6.12 0.87
CA VAL A 223 -17.67 5.05 1.74
C VAL A 223 -17.81 3.72 0.98
N VAL A 224 -18.36 3.75 -0.24
CA VAL A 224 -18.57 2.51 -1.02
C VAL A 224 -17.24 1.88 -1.43
N PHE A 225 -16.32 2.67 -2.01
CA PHE A 225 -15.01 2.16 -2.42
C PHE A 225 -14.12 1.82 -1.21
N GLY A 226 -14.20 2.62 -0.14
CA GLY A 226 -13.46 2.39 1.09
C GLY A 226 -13.87 1.10 1.80
N LEU A 227 -15.17 0.80 1.87
CA LEU A 227 -15.64 -0.49 2.42
C LEU A 227 -15.13 -1.66 1.59
N PHE A 228 -15.30 -1.61 0.27
CA PHE A 228 -14.83 -2.66 -0.63
C PHE A 228 -13.32 -2.90 -0.48
N ALA A 229 -12.52 -1.84 -0.54
CA ALA A 229 -11.08 -1.92 -0.41
C ALA A 229 -10.64 -2.40 0.99
N SER A 230 -11.31 -1.95 2.06
CA SER A 230 -10.99 -2.35 3.44
C SER A 230 -11.25 -3.84 3.69
N ILE A 231 -12.27 -4.41 3.08
CA ILE A 231 -12.49 -5.86 3.15
C ILE A 231 -11.39 -6.58 2.37
N LEU A 232 -11.13 -6.17 1.12
CA LEU A 232 -10.17 -6.85 0.25
C LEU A 232 -8.72 -6.75 0.72
N VAL A 233 -8.34 -5.66 1.41
CA VAL A 233 -6.97 -5.51 1.92
C VAL A 233 -6.67 -6.48 3.06
N ILE A 234 -7.65 -6.85 3.87
CA ILE A 234 -7.47 -7.88 4.91
C ILE A 234 -7.66 -9.25 4.31
N PHE A 235 -8.78 -9.48 3.63
CA PHE A 235 -9.08 -10.77 3.01
C PHE A 235 -9.65 -10.57 1.60
N PRO A 236 -9.04 -11.16 0.55
CA PRO A 236 -7.96 -12.16 0.62
C PRO A 236 -6.53 -11.62 0.58
N THR A 237 -6.30 -10.33 0.22
CA THR A 237 -4.95 -9.89 -0.19
C THR A 237 -3.95 -9.84 0.97
N GLY A 238 -4.38 -9.46 2.17
CA GLY A 238 -3.54 -9.48 3.38
C GLY A 238 -3.23 -10.91 3.85
N ASP A 239 -4.24 -11.78 3.85
CA ASP A 239 -4.10 -13.20 4.17
C ASP A 239 -3.08 -13.88 3.24
N TRP A 240 -3.16 -13.63 1.93
CA TRP A 240 -2.19 -14.17 0.96
C TRP A 240 -0.76 -13.66 1.22
N ASN A 241 -0.59 -12.37 1.55
CA ASN A 241 0.73 -11.84 1.89
C ASN A 241 1.30 -12.46 3.16
N ALA A 242 0.50 -12.61 4.21
CA ALA A 242 0.93 -13.25 5.46
C ALA A 242 1.35 -14.72 5.22
N LYS A 243 0.59 -15.47 4.42
CA LYS A 243 0.95 -16.84 4.03
C LYS A 243 2.24 -16.90 3.23
N LYS A 244 2.47 -15.96 2.31
CA LYS A 244 3.75 -15.89 1.58
C LYS A 244 4.91 -15.53 2.50
N MET A 245 4.71 -14.64 3.47
CA MET A 245 5.71 -14.36 4.51
C MET A 245 6.04 -15.62 5.30
N HIS A 246 5.03 -16.40 5.72
CA HIS A 246 5.22 -17.68 6.38
C HIS A 246 6.01 -18.69 5.52
N ASP A 247 5.66 -18.81 4.21
CA ASP A 247 6.25 -19.82 3.32
C ASP A 247 7.71 -19.51 2.95
N TYR A 248 8.04 -18.23 2.73
CA TYR A 248 9.34 -17.81 2.20
C TYR A 248 10.26 -17.18 3.25
N HIS A 249 9.70 -16.54 4.29
CA HIS A 249 10.43 -15.84 5.36
C HIS A 249 9.88 -16.20 6.74
N PRO A 250 9.93 -17.47 7.14
CA PRO A 250 9.28 -17.92 8.38
C PRO A 250 9.86 -17.27 9.65
N ALA A 251 11.14 -16.90 9.67
CA ALA A 251 11.74 -16.14 10.77
C ALA A 251 11.11 -14.75 10.93
N SER A 252 10.90 -14.06 9.81
CA SER A 252 10.22 -12.75 9.78
C SER A 252 8.73 -12.86 10.12
N PHE A 253 8.07 -13.95 9.68
CA PHE A 253 6.70 -14.25 10.07
C PHE A 253 6.58 -14.42 11.59
N ALA A 254 7.46 -15.24 12.20
CA ALA A 254 7.49 -15.42 13.65
C ALA A 254 7.72 -14.09 14.40
N ALA A 255 8.62 -13.24 13.89
CA ALA A 255 8.92 -11.94 14.49
C ALA A 255 7.74 -10.95 14.40
N MET A 256 7.06 -10.88 13.23
CA MET A 256 5.92 -9.97 13.07
C MET A 256 4.69 -10.38 13.88
N GLU A 257 4.48 -11.68 14.10
CA GLU A 257 3.42 -12.22 14.94
C GLU A 257 3.78 -12.23 16.45
N GLY A 258 5.06 -11.94 16.79
CA GLY A 258 5.53 -11.97 18.18
C GLY A 258 5.65 -13.39 18.75
N LEU A 259 5.85 -14.38 17.89
CA LEU A 259 5.96 -15.78 18.27
C LEU A 259 7.44 -16.09 18.66
N PHE A 260 7.76 -15.93 19.94
CA PHE A 260 9.11 -16.19 20.45
C PHE A 260 9.45 -17.68 20.50
N LYS A 261 8.47 -18.53 20.78
CA LYS A 261 8.64 -19.98 20.88
C LYS A 261 7.79 -20.71 19.86
N THR A 262 8.30 -21.82 19.38
CA THR A 262 7.59 -22.74 18.51
C THR A 262 6.38 -23.35 19.26
N GLU A 263 5.19 -23.20 18.73
CA GLU A 263 3.96 -23.59 19.38
C GLU A 263 3.04 -24.40 18.46
N ASN A 264 2.49 -25.50 19.03
CA ASN A 264 1.29 -26.12 18.47
C ASN A 264 0.07 -25.29 18.89
N ASN A 265 -0.91 -25.16 18.01
CA ASN A 265 -2.10 -24.35 18.32
C ASN A 265 -1.73 -22.89 18.64
N ALA A 266 -0.87 -22.30 17.79
CA ALA A 266 -0.31 -20.96 17.99
C ALA A 266 -1.41 -19.89 18.09
N GLU A 267 -1.27 -19.01 19.07
CA GLU A 267 -2.23 -17.95 19.35
C GLU A 267 -2.08 -16.78 18.37
N LEU A 268 -3.19 -16.20 17.93
CA LEU A 268 -3.17 -14.90 17.28
C LEU A 268 -3.12 -13.80 18.33
N VAL A 269 -2.02 -13.09 18.39
CA VAL A 269 -1.85 -11.95 19.31
C VAL A 269 -2.59 -10.73 18.76
N ILE A 270 -3.47 -10.14 19.58
CA ILE A 270 -4.16 -8.89 19.26
C ILE A 270 -3.37 -7.71 19.83
N LEU A 271 -2.92 -7.83 21.06
CA LEU A 271 -2.10 -6.83 21.76
C LEU A 271 -1.00 -7.54 22.53
N GLY A 272 0.16 -6.92 22.62
CA GLY A 272 1.29 -7.39 23.38
C GLY A 272 2.47 -6.42 23.27
N GLN A 273 3.49 -6.61 24.07
CA GLN A 273 4.70 -5.82 24.08
C GLN A 273 5.90 -6.78 24.00
N PRO A 274 6.67 -6.76 22.89
CA PRO A 274 7.84 -7.64 22.77
C PRO A 274 8.89 -7.33 23.84
N ASN A 275 9.19 -8.33 24.66
CA ASN A 275 10.26 -8.31 25.63
C ASN A 275 11.41 -9.17 25.10
N MET A 276 12.42 -8.48 24.54
CA MET A 276 13.55 -9.15 23.88
C MET A 276 14.49 -9.82 24.89
N ASP A 277 14.52 -9.37 26.14
CA ASP A 277 15.39 -9.92 27.18
C ASP A 277 14.84 -11.25 27.69
N GLU A 278 13.51 -11.31 27.94
CA GLU A 278 12.83 -12.51 28.42
C GLU A 278 12.32 -13.41 27.28
N GLN A 279 12.41 -12.94 26.03
CA GLN A 279 11.88 -13.61 24.84
C GLN A 279 10.41 -14.01 24.99
N THR A 280 9.59 -13.04 25.37
CA THR A 280 8.16 -13.18 25.62
C THR A 280 7.38 -11.95 25.16
N LEU A 281 6.06 -12.04 25.20
CA LEU A 281 5.17 -10.89 25.05
C LEU A 281 4.58 -10.50 26.39
N ASP A 282 4.89 -9.29 26.88
CA ASP A 282 4.26 -8.73 28.06
C ASP A 282 2.85 -8.22 27.74
N ASN A 283 1.96 -8.27 28.75
CA ASN A 283 0.57 -7.79 28.64
C ASN A 283 -0.21 -8.36 27.45
N LYS A 284 0.06 -9.62 27.10
CA LYS A 284 -0.49 -10.30 25.93
C LYS A 284 -2.02 -10.49 26.04
N ILE A 285 -2.73 -10.07 24.97
CA ILE A 285 -4.12 -10.44 24.70
C ILE A 285 -4.13 -11.19 23.37
N ALA A 286 -4.55 -12.45 23.39
CA ALA A 286 -4.48 -13.32 22.22
C ALA A 286 -5.70 -14.22 22.11
N ILE A 287 -5.96 -14.75 20.91
CA ILE A 287 -6.98 -15.76 20.61
C ILE A 287 -6.28 -17.11 20.42
N PRO A 288 -6.52 -18.10 21.29
CA PRO A 288 -5.84 -19.39 21.21
C PRO A 288 -6.08 -20.09 19.87
N GLY A 289 -5.02 -20.64 19.27
CA GLY A 289 -5.06 -21.44 18.05
C GLY A 289 -5.42 -20.70 16.77
N PHE A 290 -5.74 -19.41 16.86
CA PHE A 290 -6.28 -18.71 15.70
C PHE A 290 -5.19 -18.36 14.67
N LEU A 291 -3.92 -18.21 15.08
CA LEU A 291 -2.81 -18.04 14.17
C LEU A 291 -2.56 -19.33 13.34
N SER A 292 -2.56 -20.51 14.00
CA SER A 292 -2.50 -21.80 13.31
C SER A 292 -3.66 -21.96 12.31
N PHE A 293 -4.87 -21.58 12.70
CA PHE A 293 -6.03 -21.62 11.82
C PHE A 293 -5.90 -20.68 10.59
N LEU A 294 -5.46 -19.45 10.77
CA LEU A 294 -5.25 -18.53 9.65
C LEU A 294 -4.17 -19.00 8.68
N THR A 295 -3.10 -19.63 9.21
CA THR A 295 -1.98 -20.10 8.40
C THR A 295 -2.32 -21.38 7.63
N TYR A 296 -2.91 -22.38 8.31
CA TYR A 296 -3.09 -23.74 7.77
C TYR A 296 -4.53 -24.20 7.62
N HIS A 297 -5.52 -23.38 8.05
CA HIS A 297 -6.94 -23.77 8.19
C HIS A 297 -7.18 -24.92 9.17
N ARG A 298 -6.28 -25.10 10.13
CA ARG A 298 -6.32 -26.11 11.19
C ARG A 298 -5.80 -25.50 12.48
N PHE A 299 -6.42 -25.83 13.60
CA PHE A 299 -6.08 -25.24 14.90
C PHE A 299 -4.89 -25.91 15.58
N ASP A 300 -4.56 -27.14 15.20
CA ASP A 300 -3.58 -28.00 15.84
C ASP A 300 -2.21 -28.05 15.14
N ASP A 301 -2.02 -27.26 14.09
CA ASP A 301 -0.75 -27.22 13.36
C ASP A 301 0.30 -26.38 14.08
N ASN A 302 1.55 -26.84 13.96
CA ASN A 302 2.72 -26.21 14.56
C ASN A 302 3.22 -25.03 13.74
N ILE A 303 3.44 -23.90 14.41
CA ILE A 303 4.12 -22.74 13.81
C ILE A 303 5.47 -22.55 14.49
N LYS A 304 6.53 -22.45 13.68
CA LYS A 304 7.87 -22.16 14.18
C LYS A 304 7.97 -20.77 14.75
N GLY A 305 8.42 -20.68 16.00
CA GLY A 305 8.77 -19.42 16.65
C GLY A 305 10.19 -18.96 16.31
N MET A 306 10.58 -17.79 16.80
CA MET A 306 11.93 -17.25 16.62
C MET A 306 13.02 -18.17 17.18
N ASP A 307 12.70 -19.01 18.18
CA ASP A 307 13.60 -20.03 18.77
C ASP A 307 14.03 -21.12 17.78
N ALA A 308 13.33 -21.30 16.68
CA ALA A 308 13.64 -22.30 15.66
C ALA A 308 14.68 -21.81 14.63
N PHE A 309 15.11 -20.56 14.70
CA PHE A 309 16.00 -19.93 13.71
C PHE A 309 17.29 -19.43 14.36
N PRO A 310 18.42 -19.44 13.63
CA PRO A 310 19.64 -18.77 14.06
C PRO A 310 19.39 -17.27 14.29
N LYS A 311 20.10 -16.68 15.26
CA LYS A 311 19.93 -15.24 15.56
C LYS A 311 20.26 -14.32 14.37
N GLU A 312 21.16 -14.78 13.51
CA GLU A 312 21.61 -14.08 12.31
C GLU A 312 20.53 -14.03 11.22
N GLU A 313 19.53 -14.92 11.28
CA GLU A 313 18.40 -14.95 10.35
C GLU A 313 17.18 -14.17 10.87
N LEU A 314 17.21 -13.73 12.14
CA LEU A 314 16.12 -12.96 12.71
C LEU A 314 16.20 -11.50 12.25
N PRO A 315 15.06 -10.84 12.02
CA PRO A 315 15.01 -9.41 11.71
C PRO A 315 15.77 -8.56 12.75
N THR A 316 16.55 -7.61 12.28
CA THR A 316 17.42 -6.78 13.14
C THR A 316 16.65 -5.95 14.16
N ASN A 317 15.38 -5.62 13.90
CA ASN A 317 14.53 -4.84 14.81
C ASN A 317 13.15 -5.48 14.95
N VAL A 318 13.10 -6.58 15.70
CA VAL A 318 11.86 -7.31 15.99
C VAL A 318 10.75 -6.43 16.60
N PRO A 319 11.02 -5.57 17.61
CA PRO A 319 9.96 -4.72 18.15
C PRO A 319 9.34 -3.77 17.11
N MET A 320 10.15 -3.15 16.26
CA MET A 320 9.63 -2.25 15.22
C MET A 320 8.80 -3.00 14.17
N LEU A 321 9.25 -4.19 13.76
CA LEU A 321 8.52 -5.07 12.85
C LEU A 321 7.17 -5.47 13.44
N TYR A 322 7.18 -5.95 14.70
CA TYR A 322 5.97 -6.35 15.43
C TYR A 322 4.95 -5.22 15.53
N TYR A 323 5.36 -4.04 16.04
CA TYR A 323 4.44 -2.92 16.18
C TYR A 323 3.93 -2.40 14.84
N SER A 324 4.79 -2.36 13.82
CA SER A 324 4.36 -1.95 12.48
C SER A 324 3.26 -2.86 11.94
N TYR A 325 3.41 -4.16 12.08
CA TYR A 325 2.43 -5.13 11.65
C TYR A 325 1.11 -5.01 12.43
N HIS A 326 1.17 -5.04 13.76
CA HIS A 326 -0.02 -5.02 14.61
C HIS A 326 -0.81 -3.71 14.50
N ILE A 327 -0.14 -2.57 14.40
CA ILE A 327 -0.82 -1.27 14.19
C ILE A 327 -1.46 -1.21 12.81
N MET A 328 -0.78 -1.70 11.76
CA MET A 328 -1.33 -1.76 10.40
C MET A 328 -2.61 -2.61 10.36
N VAL A 329 -2.59 -3.82 10.91
CA VAL A 329 -3.75 -4.74 10.96
C VAL A 329 -4.88 -4.17 11.82
N GLY A 330 -4.53 -3.59 12.98
CA GLY A 330 -5.48 -2.92 13.86
C GLY A 330 -6.20 -1.75 13.17
N LEU A 331 -5.46 -0.90 12.47
CA LEU A 331 -6.05 0.20 11.67
C LEU A 331 -6.94 -0.35 10.54
N GLY A 332 -6.51 -1.40 9.84
CA GLY A 332 -7.33 -2.07 8.83
C GLY A 332 -8.67 -2.54 9.38
N THR A 333 -8.67 -3.12 10.57
CA THR A 333 -9.90 -3.54 11.27
C THR A 333 -10.81 -2.35 11.61
N VAL A 334 -10.22 -1.24 12.09
CA VAL A 334 -10.96 0.01 12.35
C VAL A 334 -11.55 0.57 11.06
N PHE A 335 -10.82 0.52 9.95
CA PHE A 335 -11.33 1.01 8.65
C PHE A 335 -12.55 0.21 8.19
N ILE A 336 -12.53 -1.12 8.31
CA ILE A 336 -13.71 -1.96 8.01
C ILE A 336 -14.88 -1.55 8.89
N ALA A 337 -14.69 -1.46 10.20
CA ALA A 337 -15.76 -1.15 11.15
C ALA A 337 -16.41 0.22 10.85
N VAL A 338 -15.59 1.25 10.62
CA VAL A 338 -16.09 2.61 10.33
C VAL A 338 -16.77 2.68 8.96
N MET A 339 -16.17 2.07 7.91
CA MET A 339 -16.78 2.06 6.59
C MET A 339 -18.06 1.21 6.53
N LEU A 340 -18.11 0.10 7.25
CA LEU A 340 -19.33 -0.72 7.37
C LEU A 340 -20.45 0.05 8.07
N LEU A 341 -20.13 0.74 9.16
CA LEU A 341 -21.09 1.60 9.88
C LEU A 341 -21.57 2.75 8.99
N ALA A 342 -20.65 3.39 8.27
CA ALA A 342 -20.98 4.46 7.34
C ALA A 342 -21.86 3.95 6.18
N PHE A 343 -21.55 2.77 5.65
CA PHE A 343 -22.35 2.13 4.61
C PHE A 343 -23.74 1.74 5.11
N TYR A 344 -23.86 1.23 6.33
CA TYR A 344 -25.15 0.96 6.95
C TYR A 344 -26.02 2.23 7.03
N TYR A 345 -25.46 3.35 7.52
CA TYR A 345 -26.21 4.61 7.57
C TYR A 345 -26.48 5.20 6.15
N LEU A 346 -25.59 4.95 5.20
CA LEU A 346 -25.81 5.31 3.80
C LEU A 346 -27.01 4.54 3.20
N TYR A 347 -27.08 3.25 3.46
CA TYR A 347 -28.20 2.39 3.06
C TYR A 347 -29.53 2.85 3.70
N ARG A 348 -29.48 3.29 4.96
CA ARG A 348 -30.63 3.85 5.69
C ARG A 348 -30.94 5.30 5.30
N ASN A 349 -30.27 5.88 4.31
CA ASN A 349 -30.42 7.27 3.85
C ASN A 349 -30.24 8.35 4.95
N ASN A 350 -29.50 8.09 6.01
CA ASN A 350 -29.32 9.03 7.12
C ASN A 350 -27.85 9.26 7.49
N LEU A 351 -26.89 8.83 6.66
CA LEU A 351 -25.45 9.06 6.86
C LEU A 351 -25.11 10.55 7.00
N PHE A 352 -25.74 11.36 6.17
CA PHE A 352 -25.41 12.79 6.06
C PHE A 352 -25.75 13.61 7.31
N ASP A 353 -26.60 13.05 8.18
CA ASP A 353 -27.01 13.66 9.44
C ASP A 353 -26.18 13.18 10.65
N LYS A 354 -25.32 12.18 10.46
CA LYS A 354 -24.50 11.57 11.50
C LYS A 354 -23.20 12.33 11.74
N LYS A 355 -23.28 13.56 12.26
CA LYS A 355 -22.13 14.45 12.43
C LYS A 355 -20.92 13.80 13.12
N GLY A 356 -21.13 13.00 14.19
CA GLY A 356 -20.05 12.29 14.88
C GLY A 356 -19.30 11.33 13.96
N LEU A 357 -20.03 10.55 13.13
CA LEU A 357 -19.43 9.64 12.17
C LEU A 357 -18.69 10.39 11.04
N LEU A 358 -19.22 11.54 10.62
CA LEU A 358 -18.52 12.40 9.65
C LEU A 358 -17.17 12.90 10.18
N TRP A 359 -17.13 13.28 11.47
CA TRP A 359 -15.87 13.65 12.14
C TRP A 359 -14.91 12.47 12.23
N VAL A 360 -15.39 11.27 12.59
CA VAL A 360 -14.56 10.08 12.64
C VAL A 360 -13.94 9.76 11.27
N ILE A 361 -14.73 9.82 10.19
CA ILE A 361 -14.23 9.60 8.82
C ILE A 361 -13.14 10.62 8.46
N MET A 362 -13.33 11.89 8.81
CA MET A 362 -12.33 12.93 8.56
C MET A 362 -11.03 12.69 9.33
N LEU A 363 -11.13 12.35 10.60
CA LEU A 363 -9.97 12.14 11.47
C LEU A 363 -9.20 10.86 11.12
N LEU A 364 -9.83 9.89 10.48
CA LEU A 364 -9.18 8.65 10.05
C LEU A 364 -8.40 8.77 8.74
N ALA A 365 -8.58 9.82 7.95
CA ALA A 365 -7.86 9.97 6.68
C ALA A 365 -6.31 9.92 6.83
N PRO A 366 -5.67 10.62 7.79
CA PRO A 366 -4.24 10.49 8.01
C PRO A 366 -3.80 9.07 8.42
N PHE A 367 -4.65 8.35 9.14
CA PHE A 367 -4.34 6.98 9.60
C PHE A 367 -4.30 5.97 8.45
N ALA A 368 -5.01 6.23 7.34
CA ALA A 368 -4.89 5.42 6.14
C ALA A 368 -3.47 5.50 5.54
N TYR A 369 -2.85 6.68 5.52
CA TYR A 369 -1.45 6.84 5.15
C TYR A 369 -0.49 6.14 6.14
N ILE A 370 -0.76 6.28 7.44
CA ILE A 370 0.05 5.63 8.48
C ILE A 370 0.02 4.10 8.31
N ALA A 371 -1.15 3.51 8.10
CA ALA A 371 -1.26 2.07 7.88
C ALA A 371 -0.46 1.59 6.67
N ASN A 372 -0.48 2.35 5.57
CA ASN A 372 0.32 2.05 4.39
C ASN A 372 1.84 2.15 4.65
N LEU A 373 2.29 3.18 5.35
CA LEU A 373 3.69 3.34 5.73
C LEU A 373 4.16 2.19 6.63
N LEU A 374 3.33 1.79 7.59
CA LEU A 374 3.63 0.66 8.47
C LEU A 374 3.69 -0.65 7.70
N GLY A 375 2.80 -0.86 6.71
CA GLY A 375 2.87 -2.02 5.81
C GLY A 375 4.17 -2.07 5.01
N TRP A 376 4.64 -0.92 4.54
CA TRP A 376 5.93 -0.83 3.88
C TRP A 376 7.09 -1.15 4.87
N TYR A 377 7.02 -0.65 6.11
CA TYR A 377 8.02 -0.99 7.14
C TYR A 377 8.05 -2.49 7.44
N VAL A 378 6.88 -3.15 7.47
CA VAL A 378 6.82 -4.62 7.61
C VAL A 378 7.59 -5.31 6.48
N ALA A 379 7.38 -4.90 5.23
CA ALA A 379 8.06 -5.48 4.09
C ALA A 379 9.59 -5.25 4.15
N GLU A 380 10.05 -4.06 4.53
CA GLU A 380 11.47 -3.72 4.55
C GLU A 380 12.21 -4.29 5.77
N LEU A 381 11.62 -4.23 6.95
CA LEU A 381 12.22 -4.80 8.16
C LEU A 381 12.19 -6.33 8.15
N GLY A 382 11.12 -6.92 7.60
CA GLY A 382 10.98 -8.37 7.47
C GLY A 382 11.95 -9.01 6.48
N ARG A 383 12.56 -8.23 5.58
CA ARG A 383 13.55 -8.69 4.62
C ARG A 383 14.99 -8.70 5.14
N GLN A 384 15.21 -8.05 6.30
CA GLN A 384 16.55 -7.95 6.89
C GLN A 384 16.81 -9.11 7.87
N PRO A 385 18.03 -9.61 8.01
CA PRO A 385 19.30 -8.91 7.84
C PRO A 385 19.69 -8.64 6.41
#